data_7da1abb94532b725e22847f55277e58a
#
_entry.id   7da1abb94532b725e22847f55277e58a
#
_cell.length_a   1.000
_cell.length_b   1.000
_cell.length_c   1.000
_cell.angle_alpha   90.00
_cell.angle_beta   90.00
_cell.angle_gamma   90.00
#
_symmetry.space_group_name_H-M   'P 1'
#
loop_
_entity.id
_entity.type
_entity.pdbx_description
1 polymer ?
#
loop_
_entity_poly.entity_id
_entity_poly.type
_entity_poly.pdbx_seq_one_letter_code
_entity_poly.pdbx_strand_id
1 'polypeptide(L)'
;MIKKSKIEVKNLNKAIDSKRILKNISFTIEPEEHLVIIGGSGAGKSMLAKCILGLEDISSGSIFFDGKLIRGNADRQIILNKLGVCFQSNALFDSYNTWQNIAFKKLYNEKSPNISKLRKLAIERLREVGLPTNIAEDYPSELSGGMQKRVGIARSIFSEPDI
;
A
#
# COMPACT_ATOMS: atom_id res chain seq x y z
N MET A 1 -0.77 28.01 11.76
CA MET A 1 0.11 26.90 11.36
C MET A 1 -0.25 26.50 9.94
N ILE A 2 0.70 26.47 9.00
CA ILE A 2 0.44 25.99 7.64
C ILE A 2 0.21 24.49 7.75
N LYS A 3 -1.00 24.04 7.43
CA LYS A 3 -1.36 22.62 7.40
C LYS A 3 -0.50 21.97 6.32
N LYS A 4 0.38 21.03 6.68
CA LYS A 4 1.20 20.32 5.68
C LYS A 4 0.35 19.30 4.95
N SER A 5 0.41 19.31 3.63
CA SER A 5 -0.21 18.27 2.81
C SER A 5 0.34 16.89 3.14
N LYS A 6 -0.52 15.88 3.08
CA LYS A 6 -0.13 14.49 3.29
C LYS A 6 0.74 13.97 2.16
N ILE A 7 0.28 14.19 0.91
CA ILE A 7 1.02 13.86 -0.30
C ILE A 7 0.93 15.06 -1.24
N GLU A 8 2.07 15.47 -1.81
CA GLU A 8 2.09 16.48 -2.87
C GLU A 8 2.94 15.95 -4.04
N VAL A 9 2.37 16.00 -5.22
CA VAL A 9 3.01 15.62 -6.48
C VAL A 9 3.15 16.86 -7.35
N LYS A 10 4.38 17.16 -7.81
CA LYS A 10 4.68 18.35 -8.63
C LYS A 10 5.32 17.97 -9.95
N ASN A 11 4.67 18.32 -11.05
CA ASN A 11 5.17 18.21 -12.43
C ASN A 11 5.75 16.81 -12.73
N LEU A 12 5.10 15.75 -12.20
CA LEU A 12 5.57 14.39 -12.34
C LEU A 12 5.45 13.92 -13.78
N ASN A 13 6.55 13.45 -14.32
CA ASN A 13 6.64 12.81 -15.63
C ASN A 13 7.23 11.41 -15.48
N LYS A 14 6.73 10.47 -16.26
CA LYS A 14 7.26 9.12 -16.41
C LYS A 14 7.29 8.74 -17.86
N ALA A 15 8.47 8.33 -18.32
CA ALA A 15 8.65 7.68 -19.63
C ALA A 15 9.25 6.28 -19.41
N ILE A 16 8.90 5.36 -20.29
CA ILE A 16 9.52 4.04 -20.43
C ILE A 16 9.99 3.98 -21.87
N ASP A 17 11.27 3.76 -22.06
CA ASP A 17 11.94 3.91 -23.35
C ASP A 17 11.61 5.30 -23.94
N SER A 18 11.05 5.38 -25.14
CA SER A 18 10.66 6.64 -25.78
C SER A 18 9.20 7.02 -25.54
N LYS A 19 8.42 6.18 -24.83
CA LYS A 19 6.98 6.40 -24.63
C LYS A 19 6.71 7.13 -23.32
N ARG A 20 6.10 8.31 -23.40
CA ARG A 20 5.64 9.06 -22.21
C ARG A 20 4.35 8.46 -21.69
N ILE A 21 4.40 7.96 -20.45
CA ILE A 21 3.27 7.34 -19.75
C ILE A 21 2.53 8.38 -18.91
N LEU A 22 3.27 9.18 -18.15
CA LEU A 22 2.72 10.27 -17.34
C LEU A 22 3.31 11.60 -17.83
N LYS A 23 2.45 12.63 -17.91
CA LYS A 23 2.82 13.94 -18.45
C LYS A 23 2.38 15.02 -17.48
N ASN A 24 3.34 15.70 -16.87
CA ASN A 24 3.14 16.88 -16.03
C ASN A 24 2.00 16.74 -15.00
N ILE A 25 1.99 15.66 -14.26
CA ILE A 25 0.96 15.37 -13.24
C ILE A 25 1.27 16.16 -11.98
N SER A 26 0.30 16.95 -11.51
CA SER A 26 0.42 17.70 -10.26
C SER A 26 -0.90 17.62 -9.49
N PHE A 27 -0.82 17.32 -8.20
CA PHE A 27 -1.95 17.35 -7.27
C PHE A 27 -1.46 17.31 -5.83
N THR A 28 -2.35 17.61 -4.92
CA THR A 28 -2.10 17.55 -3.48
C THR A 28 -3.21 16.75 -2.82
N ILE A 29 -2.85 15.98 -1.79
CA ILE A 29 -3.79 15.28 -0.91
C ILE A 29 -3.58 15.85 0.48
N GLU A 30 -4.62 16.45 1.04
CA GLU A 30 -4.62 16.97 2.39
C GLU A 30 -4.84 15.86 3.43
N PRO A 31 -4.50 16.06 4.71
CA PRO A 31 -4.87 15.12 5.76
C PRO A 31 -6.39 14.85 5.77
N GLU A 32 -6.77 13.57 5.87
CA GLU A 32 -8.15 13.08 5.87
C GLU A 32 -8.89 13.24 4.52
N GLU A 33 -8.20 13.63 3.46
CA GLU A 33 -8.76 13.73 2.12
C GLU A 33 -8.70 12.37 1.39
N HIS A 34 -9.70 12.13 0.55
CA HIS A 34 -9.77 10.96 -0.33
C HIS A 34 -9.59 11.41 -1.80
N LEU A 35 -8.55 10.92 -2.46
CA LEU A 35 -8.33 11.16 -3.88
C LEU A 35 -8.72 9.93 -4.71
N VAL A 36 -9.59 10.11 -5.69
CA VAL A 36 -9.95 9.07 -6.65
C VAL A 36 -9.34 9.38 -8.01
N ILE A 37 -8.60 8.43 -8.59
CA ILE A 37 -7.99 8.55 -9.91
C ILE A 37 -8.79 7.69 -10.89
N ILE A 38 -9.48 8.34 -11.83
CA ILE A 38 -10.29 7.70 -12.87
C ILE A 38 -9.66 7.88 -14.25
N GLY A 39 -9.98 6.98 -15.16
CA GLY A 39 -9.49 7.03 -16.55
C GLY A 39 -9.59 5.66 -17.23
N GLY A 40 -9.47 5.65 -18.55
CA GLY A 40 -9.51 4.45 -19.36
C GLY A 40 -8.38 3.45 -19.08
N SER A 41 -8.47 2.25 -19.67
CA SER A 41 -7.36 1.30 -19.62
C SER A 41 -6.12 1.88 -20.30
N GLY A 42 -4.94 1.66 -19.72
CA GLY A 42 -3.69 2.20 -20.25
C GLY A 42 -3.43 3.69 -19.96
N ALA A 43 -4.32 4.42 -19.29
CA ALA A 43 -4.15 5.84 -18.98
C ALA A 43 -3.03 6.17 -17.99
N GLY A 44 -2.32 5.17 -17.45
CA GLY A 44 -1.20 5.39 -16.54
C GLY A 44 -1.55 5.39 -15.05
N LYS A 45 -2.79 5.11 -14.65
CA LYS A 45 -3.22 5.12 -13.23
C LYS A 45 -2.35 4.26 -12.32
N SER A 46 -2.13 3.00 -12.71
CA SER A 46 -1.26 2.08 -11.95
C SER A 46 0.20 2.52 -11.95
N MET A 47 0.67 3.15 -13.03
CA MET A 47 2.01 3.71 -13.09
C MET A 47 2.16 4.89 -12.13
N LEU A 48 1.17 5.78 -12.07
CA LEU A 48 1.17 6.88 -11.13
C LEU A 48 1.22 6.39 -9.68
N ALA A 49 0.37 5.40 -9.33
CA ALA A 49 0.41 4.78 -8.00
C ALA A 49 1.79 4.16 -7.69
N LYS A 50 2.38 3.42 -8.63
CA LYS A 50 3.73 2.83 -8.46
C LYS A 50 4.80 3.90 -8.26
N CYS A 51 4.75 5.02 -9.00
CA CYS A 51 5.67 6.14 -8.81
C CYS A 51 5.52 6.77 -7.42
N ILE A 52 4.29 6.99 -6.94
CA ILE A 52 4.02 7.54 -5.61
C ILE A 52 4.54 6.59 -4.51
N LEU A 53 4.32 5.29 -4.68
CA LEU A 53 4.82 4.25 -3.76
C LEU A 53 6.34 4.05 -3.86
N GLY A 54 7.02 4.68 -4.82
CA GLY A 54 8.44 4.47 -5.05
C GLY A 54 8.80 3.09 -5.60
N LEU A 55 7.84 2.35 -6.14
CA LEU A 55 8.06 1.07 -6.83
C LEU A 55 8.58 1.28 -8.26
N GLU A 56 8.41 2.49 -8.79
CA GLU A 56 8.90 2.93 -10.08
C GLU A 56 9.54 4.32 -9.95
N ASP A 57 10.67 4.52 -10.60
CA ASP A 57 11.32 5.83 -10.64
C ASP A 57 10.56 6.80 -11.53
N ILE A 58 10.48 8.06 -11.11
CA ILE A 58 9.97 9.14 -11.95
C ILE A 58 11.06 9.62 -12.91
N SER A 59 10.67 10.08 -14.11
CA SER A 59 11.63 10.66 -15.06
C SER A 59 11.97 12.11 -14.71
N SER A 60 11.02 12.87 -14.19
CA SER A 60 11.21 14.22 -13.65
C SER A 60 10.03 14.62 -12.76
N GLY A 61 10.16 15.73 -12.03
CA GLY A 61 9.18 16.21 -11.08
C GLY A 61 9.58 15.90 -9.65
N SER A 62 8.62 16.00 -8.72
CA SER A 62 8.88 15.80 -7.30
C SER A 62 7.67 15.21 -6.58
N ILE A 63 7.92 14.38 -5.57
CA ILE A 63 6.91 13.81 -4.69
C ILE A 63 7.29 14.16 -3.26
N PHE A 64 6.33 14.66 -2.49
CA PHE A 64 6.50 15.03 -1.09
C PHE A 64 5.51 14.24 -0.23
N PHE A 65 5.96 13.80 0.94
CA PHE A 65 5.13 13.23 1.99
C PHE A 65 5.32 14.04 3.28
N ASP A 66 4.22 14.44 3.90
CA ASP A 66 4.21 15.32 5.08
C ASP A 66 5.11 16.57 4.87
N GLY A 67 5.14 17.10 3.63
CA GLY A 67 5.97 18.23 3.21
C GLY A 67 7.48 17.93 3.06
N LYS A 68 7.90 16.67 3.19
CA LYS A 68 9.29 16.25 2.96
C LYS A 68 9.45 15.71 1.54
N LEU A 69 10.38 16.25 0.78
CA LEU A 69 10.75 15.76 -0.55
C LEU A 69 11.36 14.35 -0.44
N ILE A 70 10.87 13.43 -1.27
CA ILE A 70 11.34 12.06 -1.32
C ILE A 70 12.51 11.94 -2.28
N ARG A 71 13.66 11.52 -1.73
CA ARG A 71 14.90 11.34 -2.48
C ARG A 71 15.50 9.97 -2.18
N GLY A 72 15.58 9.14 -3.21
CA GLY A 72 16.28 7.84 -3.12
C GLY A 72 15.60 6.80 -2.23
N ASN A 73 16.27 5.67 -2.07
CA ASN A 73 15.71 4.46 -1.45
C ASN A 73 15.47 4.60 0.07
N ALA A 74 16.31 5.35 0.78
CA ALA A 74 16.17 5.51 2.24
C ALA A 74 14.87 6.24 2.61
N ASP A 75 14.54 7.34 1.92
CA ASP A 75 13.28 8.05 2.14
C ASP A 75 12.07 7.19 1.76
N ARG A 76 12.17 6.41 0.68
CA ARG A 76 11.12 5.48 0.23
C ARG A 76 10.80 4.43 1.28
N GLN A 77 11.80 3.83 1.93
CA GLN A 77 11.58 2.85 2.99
C GLN A 77 10.83 3.44 4.19
N ILE A 78 11.18 4.66 4.59
CA ILE A 78 10.47 5.36 5.67
C ILE A 78 8.99 5.54 5.33
N ILE A 79 8.69 5.92 4.08
CA ILE A 79 7.32 6.16 3.62
C ILE A 79 6.55 4.86 3.47
N LEU A 80 7.13 3.82 2.88
CA LEU A 80 6.49 2.51 2.75
C LEU A 80 6.09 1.90 4.10
N ASN A 81 6.75 2.32 5.19
CA ASN A 81 6.34 1.92 6.54
C ASN A 81 5.08 2.64 7.03
N LYS A 82 4.79 3.81 6.47
CA LYS A 82 3.61 4.62 6.80
C LYS A 82 2.42 4.37 5.87
N LEU A 83 2.61 3.62 4.79
CA LEU A 83 1.58 3.35 3.80
C LEU A 83 0.97 1.96 3.99
N GLY A 84 -0.36 1.88 3.90
CA GLY A 84 -1.10 0.66 3.67
C GLY A 84 -1.42 0.51 2.19
N VAL A 85 -0.99 -0.59 1.57
CA VAL A 85 -1.17 -0.79 0.13
C VAL A 85 -2.04 -2.02 -0.14
N CYS A 86 -3.13 -1.82 -0.89
CA CYS A 86 -3.93 -2.89 -1.45
C CYS A 86 -3.64 -3.03 -2.94
N PHE A 87 -3.29 -4.22 -3.37
CA PHE A 87 -3.07 -4.52 -4.79
C PHE A 87 -4.35 -5.02 -5.46
N GLN A 88 -4.50 -4.73 -6.75
CA GLN A 88 -5.67 -5.13 -7.54
C GLN A 88 -5.89 -6.66 -7.55
N SER A 89 -4.83 -7.45 -7.54
CA SER A 89 -4.82 -8.92 -7.55
C SER A 89 -4.68 -9.54 -6.17
N ASN A 90 -5.21 -8.95 -5.12
CA ASN A 90 -5.10 -9.37 -3.71
C ASN A 90 -3.66 -9.67 -3.23
N ALA A 91 -2.80 -10.20 -4.10
CA ALA A 91 -1.38 -10.52 -3.88
C ALA A 91 -1.13 -11.28 -2.56
N LEU A 92 -2.01 -12.22 -2.22
CA LEU A 92 -1.80 -13.10 -1.09
C LEU A 92 -0.73 -14.13 -1.45
N PHE A 93 0.03 -14.54 -0.46
CA PHE A 93 1.02 -15.59 -0.58
C PHE A 93 0.35 -16.95 -0.35
N ASP A 94 0.33 -17.81 -1.35
CA ASP A 94 -0.33 -19.12 -1.29
C ASP A 94 0.29 -20.06 -0.26
N SER A 95 1.56 -19.88 0.07
CA SER A 95 2.29 -20.65 1.08
C SER A 95 2.02 -20.23 2.52
N TYR A 96 1.28 -19.15 2.73
CA TYR A 96 0.92 -18.62 4.05
C TYR A 96 -0.59 -18.71 4.27
N ASN A 97 -1.00 -19.08 5.49
CA ASN A 97 -2.40 -19.02 5.88
C ASN A 97 -2.86 -17.55 6.06
N THR A 98 -4.13 -17.36 6.37
CA THR A 98 -4.77 -16.05 6.44
C THR A 98 -4.10 -15.10 7.44
N TRP A 99 -3.87 -15.54 8.70
CA TRP A 99 -3.23 -14.66 9.68
C TRP A 99 -1.78 -14.34 9.34
N GLN A 100 -1.05 -15.29 8.75
CA GLN A 100 0.33 -15.06 8.29
C GLN A 100 0.38 -14.07 7.13
N ASN A 101 -0.55 -14.16 6.19
CA ASN A 101 -0.71 -13.18 5.13
C ASN A 101 -0.94 -11.77 5.67
N ILE A 102 -1.82 -11.63 6.67
CA ILE A 102 -2.10 -10.34 7.31
C ILE A 102 -0.85 -9.80 8.02
N ALA A 103 -0.17 -10.62 8.81
CA ALA A 103 0.98 -10.22 9.61
C ALA A 103 2.31 -10.22 8.84
N PHE A 104 2.32 -10.55 7.55
CA PHE A 104 3.52 -10.84 6.75
C PHE A 104 4.64 -9.83 6.94
N LYS A 105 4.34 -8.52 6.86
CA LYS A 105 5.35 -7.47 6.96
C LYS A 105 6.14 -7.54 8.27
N LYS A 106 5.47 -7.80 9.39
CA LYS A 106 6.12 -7.92 10.71
C LYS A 106 6.80 -9.27 10.88
N LEU A 107 6.18 -10.36 10.41
CA LEU A 107 6.79 -11.69 10.42
C LEU A 107 8.13 -11.72 9.69
N TYR A 108 8.24 -10.99 8.56
CA TYR A 108 9.45 -10.99 7.74
C TYR A 108 10.52 -10.01 8.24
N ASN A 109 10.12 -8.83 8.77
CA ASN A 109 11.05 -7.77 9.12
C ASN A 109 11.60 -7.85 10.56
N GLU A 110 10.90 -8.51 11.47
CA GLU A 110 11.33 -8.64 12.86
C GLU A 110 12.29 -9.84 13.01
N LYS A 111 13.44 -9.63 13.67
CA LYS A 111 14.43 -10.73 13.90
C LYS A 111 13.89 -11.83 14.82
N SER A 112 12.96 -11.49 15.73
CA SER A 112 12.34 -12.43 16.68
C SER A 112 10.88 -12.05 16.88
N PRO A 113 10.00 -12.33 15.92
CA PRO A 113 8.60 -11.91 16.01
C PRO A 113 7.86 -12.69 17.11
N ASN A 114 7.07 -11.99 17.90
CA ASN A 114 6.16 -12.63 18.85
C ASN A 114 4.95 -13.19 18.11
N ILE A 115 5.04 -14.45 17.71
CA ILE A 115 4.03 -15.14 16.88
C ILE A 115 2.63 -15.09 17.51
N SER A 116 2.52 -15.35 18.82
CA SER A 116 1.22 -15.32 19.52
C SER A 116 0.58 -13.94 19.46
N LYS A 117 1.37 -12.87 19.69
CA LYS A 117 0.88 -11.48 19.61
C LYS A 117 0.48 -11.11 18.18
N LEU A 118 1.28 -11.46 17.18
CA LEU A 118 0.99 -11.16 15.78
C LEU A 118 -0.27 -11.88 15.30
N ARG A 119 -0.44 -13.15 15.68
CA ARG A 119 -1.63 -13.93 15.36
C ARG A 119 -2.88 -13.30 15.98
N LYS A 120 -2.83 -12.92 17.26
CA LYS A 120 -3.94 -12.27 17.94
C LYS A 120 -4.36 -10.98 17.23
N LEU A 121 -3.39 -10.12 16.90
CA LEU A 121 -3.64 -8.88 16.18
C LEU A 121 -4.22 -9.12 14.77
N ALA A 122 -3.72 -10.13 14.04
CA ALA A 122 -4.26 -10.49 12.73
C ALA A 122 -5.73 -10.94 12.82
N ILE A 123 -6.10 -11.66 13.86
CA ILE A 123 -7.49 -12.06 14.11
C ILE A 123 -8.37 -10.83 14.44
N GLU A 124 -7.85 -9.84 15.13
CA GLU A 124 -8.54 -8.57 15.35
C GLU A 124 -8.79 -7.84 14.01
N ARG A 125 -7.79 -7.77 13.13
CA ARG A 125 -7.94 -7.18 11.78
C ARG A 125 -8.95 -7.94 10.90
N LEU A 126 -9.07 -9.27 11.05
CA LEU A 126 -10.12 -10.03 10.36
C LEU A 126 -11.53 -9.54 10.75
N ARG A 127 -11.77 -9.30 12.02
CA ARG A 127 -13.05 -8.77 12.50
C ARG A 127 -13.34 -7.38 11.93
N GLU A 128 -12.34 -6.50 11.90
CA GLU A 128 -12.48 -5.13 11.38
C GLU A 128 -12.91 -5.10 9.91
N VAL A 129 -12.46 -6.08 9.12
CA VAL A 129 -12.88 -6.21 7.71
C VAL A 129 -14.12 -7.09 7.51
N GLY A 130 -14.82 -7.43 8.59
CA GLY A 130 -16.05 -8.23 8.54
C GLY A 130 -15.84 -9.68 8.12
N LEU A 131 -14.70 -10.27 8.49
CA LEU A 131 -14.41 -11.69 8.26
C LEU A 131 -14.52 -12.49 9.56
N PRO A 132 -14.98 -13.76 9.49
CA PRO A 132 -15.01 -14.63 10.64
C PRO A 132 -13.60 -15.03 11.08
N THR A 133 -13.42 -15.23 12.38
CA THR A 133 -12.08 -15.49 12.95
C THR A 133 -11.61 -16.93 12.78
N ASN A 134 -12.51 -17.85 12.50
CA ASN A 134 -12.19 -19.28 12.28
C ASN A 134 -11.38 -19.52 11.00
N ILE A 135 -11.41 -18.57 10.04
CA ILE A 135 -10.60 -18.67 8.81
C ILE A 135 -9.14 -18.27 9.00
N ALA A 136 -8.72 -17.95 10.22
CA ALA A 136 -7.35 -17.48 10.47
C ALA A 136 -6.29 -18.47 9.99
N GLU A 137 -6.56 -19.75 10.05
CA GLU A 137 -5.64 -20.83 9.63
C GLU A 137 -5.87 -21.28 8.19
N ASP A 138 -6.95 -20.83 7.52
CA ASP A 138 -7.25 -21.20 6.13
C ASP A 138 -6.23 -20.58 5.17
N TYR A 139 -5.92 -21.30 4.10
CA TYR A 139 -5.05 -20.81 3.04
C TYR A 139 -5.84 -20.03 1.97
N PRO A 140 -5.17 -19.19 1.14
CA PRO A 140 -5.85 -18.43 0.10
C PRO A 140 -6.74 -19.26 -0.82
N SER A 141 -6.35 -20.49 -1.15
CA SER A 141 -7.13 -21.43 -1.99
C SER A 141 -8.47 -21.85 -1.36
N GLU A 142 -8.62 -21.74 -0.04
CA GLU A 142 -9.83 -22.10 0.70
C GLU A 142 -10.79 -20.92 0.85
N LEU A 143 -10.34 -19.70 0.47
CA LEU A 143 -11.08 -18.47 0.60
C LEU A 143 -11.78 -18.08 -0.72
N SER A 144 -13.00 -17.57 -0.61
CA SER A 144 -13.64 -16.94 -1.77
C SER A 144 -12.87 -15.68 -2.22
N GLY A 145 -13.01 -15.27 -3.48
CA GLY A 145 -12.35 -14.07 -4.00
C GLY A 145 -12.69 -12.79 -3.21
N GLY A 146 -13.92 -12.70 -2.68
CA GLY A 146 -14.32 -11.60 -1.80
C GLY A 146 -13.63 -11.64 -0.44
N MET A 147 -13.43 -12.84 0.13
CA MET A 147 -12.67 -13.01 1.37
C MET A 147 -11.19 -12.69 1.17
N GLN A 148 -10.58 -13.16 0.08
CA GLN A 148 -9.19 -12.84 -0.25
C GLN A 148 -8.96 -11.32 -0.37
N LYS A 149 -9.89 -10.58 -0.98
CA LYS A 149 -9.83 -9.11 -1.06
C LYS A 149 -9.84 -8.47 0.32
N ARG A 150 -10.73 -8.93 1.21
CA ARG A 150 -10.81 -8.42 2.58
C ARG A 150 -9.59 -8.79 3.43
N VAL A 151 -9.00 -9.97 3.21
CA VAL A 151 -7.69 -10.33 3.81
C VAL A 151 -6.58 -9.38 3.32
N GLY A 152 -6.58 -9.02 2.03
CA GLY A 152 -5.68 -8.01 1.48
C GLY A 152 -5.83 -6.63 2.14
N ILE A 153 -7.07 -6.22 2.44
CA ILE A 153 -7.35 -4.99 3.21
C ILE A 153 -6.84 -5.13 4.65
N ALA A 154 -7.16 -6.24 5.34
CA ALA A 154 -6.67 -6.51 6.70
C ALA A 154 -5.14 -6.43 6.78
N ARG A 155 -4.43 -6.97 5.77
CA ARG A 155 -2.97 -6.87 5.65
C ARG A 155 -2.50 -5.43 5.50
N SER A 156 -3.18 -4.61 4.70
CA SER A 156 -2.78 -3.22 4.47
C SER A 156 -2.89 -2.37 5.73
N ILE A 157 -3.89 -2.61 6.58
CA ILE A 157 -4.12 -1.87 7.83
C ILE A 157 -3.43 -2.49 9.05
N PHE A 158 -2.77 -3.64 8.91
CA PHE A 158 -2.19 -4.40 10.02
C PHE A 158 -1.18 -3.61 10.86
N SER A 159 -0.38 -2.78 10.21
CA SER A 159 0.66 -1.97 10.86
C SER A 159 0.20 -0.57 11.23
N GLU A 160 -1.11 -0.31 11.21
CA GLU A 160 -1.70 1.01 11.50
C GLU A 160 -1.05 2.12 10.67
N PRO A 161 -1.15 2.05 9.33
CA PRO A 161 -0.52 3.04 8.47
C PRO A 161 -1.13 4.42 8.65
N ASP A 162 -0.34 5.44 8.36
CA ASP A 162 -0.80 6.85 8.35
C ASP A 162 -1.65 7.19 7.11
N ILE A 163 -1.53 6.37 6.03
CA ILE A 163 -2.21 6.54 4.72
C ILE A 163 -2.52 5.16 4.17
#